data_7d840d70ac32c946811ce079f0e9ada3
#
_entry.id   7d840d70ac32c946811ce079f0e9ada3
#
_cell.length_a   1.000
_cell.length_b   1.000
_cell.length_c   1.000
_cell.angle_alpha   90.00
_cell.angle_beta   90.00
_cell.angle_gamma   90.00
#
_symmetry.space_group_name_H-M   'P 1'
#
loop_
_entity.id
_entity.type
_entity.pdbx_description
1 polymer ?
#
loop_
_entity_poly.entity_id
_entity_poly.type
_entity_poly.pdbx_seq_one_letter_code
_entity_poly.pdbx_strand_id
1 'polypeptide(L)'
;LNFNQEGHYVYYIQEHVNDNDPFVEYDQSIYQVNIDVSRNGNNLQAEVEYLLDDKQVDDVTFNNIYHPLSLTVQKRSKDLSKDPLEGAVYGLYKVNEKGTDILIEKQTSNSEGYMTFMKAVPEYQYYFKEISAPNGHTVDEYKTKTFTIKWLRHKNGKISYQLIYDGQKEDLEEEKQEDSLNLYAQQSIALLENEDTSVNLEAIGVADEVTKLNVTKVDNQGNYLTGAHLQILEKETGKVICDWVSTADTFSTLRELNVNTVYILREVEAPTGYVKASDTEFKLDDYGIVTKISGDAQLVDDQTFNLYNSKQIKEKVVYKTNVTTVKTGDNTNIVIYVILLFISLVCIFIFLKEKRRE
;
A
#
# COMPACT_ATOMS: atom_id res chain seq x y z
N LEU A 1 6.75 -2.14 -64.23
CA LEU A 1 6.42 -3.07 -65.32
C LEU A 1 7.05 -2.54 -66.62
N ASN A 2 7.55 -3.41 -67.46
CA ASN A 2 8.10 -3.08 -68.76
C ASN A 2 7.26 -3.75 -69.85
N PHE A 3 6.78 -3.00 -70.79
CA PHE A 3 5.99 -3.49 -71.93
C PHE A 3 6.79 -3.38 -73.22
N ASN A 4 6.75 -4.42 -74.02
CA ASN A 4 7.46 -4.50 -75.30
C ASN A 4 6.52 -4.62 -76.52
N GLN A 5 5.19 -4.64 -76.25
CA GLN A 5 4.14 -4.69 -77.29
C GLN A 5 2.91 -3.95 -76.83
N GLU A 6 2.11 -3.54 -77.81
CA GLU A 6 0.79 -2.98 -77.58
C GLU A 6 -0.17 -4.00 -77.03
N GLY A 7 -1.13 -3.58 -76.21
CA GLY A 7 -2.12 -4.47 -75.59
C GLY A 7 -2.81 -3.89 -74.38
N HIS A 8 -3.88 -4.54 -73.97
CA HIS A 8 -4.58 -4.28 -72.73
C HIS A 8 -4.13 -5.30 -71.70
N TYR A 9 -3.63 -4.82 -70.55
CA TYR A 9 -3.09 -5.66 -69.44
C TYR A 9 -3.87 -5.40 -68.17
N VAL A 10 -4.26 -6.43 -67.45
CA VAL A 10 -5.00 -6.33 -66.20
C VAL A 10 -4.17 -6.97 -65.11
N TYR A 11 -3.97 -6.24 -64.04
CA TYR A 11 -3.28 -6.69 -62.82
C TYR A 11 -4.16 -6.45 -61.62
N TYR A 12 -3.86 -7.12 -60.52
CA TYR A 12 -4.50 -6.89 -59.26
C TYR A 12 -3.43 -6.58 -58.21
N ILE A 13 -3.71 -5.59 -57.36
CA ILE A 13 -2.88 -5.18 -56.23
C ILE A 13 -3.68 -5.40 -54.98
N GLN A 14 -3.11 -6.17 -54.07
CA GLN A 14 -3.64 -6.36 -52.72
C GLN A 14 -2.48 -6.33 -51.73
N GLU A 15 -2.78 -5.99 -50.47
CA GLU A 15 -1.78 -6.02 -49.41
C GLU A 15 -1.45 -7.44 -49.01
N HIS A 16 -0.18 -7.70 -48.69
CA HIS A 16 0.26 -8.97 -48.14
C HIS A 16 0.00 -9.03 -46.65
N VAL A 17 -0.99 -9.82 -46.23
CA VAL A 17 -1.36 -10.01 -44.83
C VAL A 17 -0.28 -10.81 -44.11
N ASN A 18 0.23 -10.26 -42.99
CA ASN A 18 1.04 -11.01 -42.04
C ASN A 18 0.15 -11.68 -40.98
N ASP A 19 -0.20 -12.93 -41.16
CA ASP A 19 -1.08 -13.67 -40.25
C ASP A 19 -0.54 -13.83 -38.84
N ASN A 20 0.76 -13.52 -38.61
CA ASN A 20 1.41 -13.61 -37.31
C ASN A 20 1.40 -12.26 -36.56
N ASP A 21 0.82 -11.19 -37.12
CA ASP A 21 0.70 -9.90 -36.44
C ASP A 21 -0.62 -9.81 -35.71
N PRO A 22 -0.64 -9.89 -34.36
CA PRO A 22 -1.87 -9.86 -33.58
C PRO A 22 -2.46 -8.47 -33.39
N PHE A 23 -1.83 -7.41 -33.92
CA PHE A 23 -2.21 -6.05 -33.61
C PHE A 23 -2.70 -5.27 -34.83
N VAL A 24 -2.56 -5.78 -36.05
CA VAL A 24 -2.91 -5.08 -37.27
C VAL A 24 -4.06 -5.76 -37.98
N GLU A 25 -5.16 -5.03 -38.12
CA GLU A 25 -6.23 -5.35 -39.08
C GLU A 25 -5.82 -4.78 -40.43
N TYR A 26 -5.48 -5.69 -41.36
CA TYR A 26 -5.03 -5.29 -42.67
C TYR A 26 -6.19 -4.96 -43.60
N ASP A 27 -6.01 -3.92 -44.42
CA ASP A 27 -6.94 -3.59 -45.47
C ASP A 27 -7.11 -4.76 -46.47
N GLN A 28 -8.35 -5.19 -46.67
CA GLN A 28 -8.67 -6.32 -47.54
C GLN A 28 -8.99 -5.89 -48.96
N SER A 29 -8.80 -4.61 -49.33
CA SER A 29 -9.08 -4.06 -50.65
C SER A 29 -8.21 -4.75 -51.72
N ILE A 30 -8.84 -5.05 -52.85
CA ILE A 30 -8.20 -5.54 -54.07
C ILE A 30 -8.41 -4.54 -55.15
N TYR A 31 -7.35 -3.87 -55.58
CA TYR A 31 -7.37 -2.94 -56.69
C TYR A 31 -7.13 -3.66 -58.00
N GLN A 32 -7.97 -3.43 -59.00
CA GLN A 32 -7.71 -3.79 -60.36
C GLN A 32 -6.95 -2.65 -61.06
N VAL A 33 -5.89 -2.99 -61.79
CA VAL A 33 -5.05 -2.05 -62.52
C VAL A 33 -5.14 -2.42 -64.00
N ASN A 34 -5.82 -1.57 -64.76
CA ASN A 34 -5.88 -1.65 -66.20
C ASN A 34 -4.75 -0.82 -66.82
N ILE A 35 -4.00 -1.41 -67.73
CA ILE A 35 -2.91 -0.73 -68.44
C ILE A 35 -3.10 -0.91 -69.93
N ASP A 36 -3.42 0.19 -70.61
CA ASP A 36 -3.55 0.23 -72.04
C ASP A 36 -2.25 0.72 -72.66
N VAL A 37 -1.55 -0.17 -73.38
CA VAL A 37 -0.29 0.15 -74.05
C VAL A 37 -0.58 0.34 -75.53
N SER A 38 -0.36 1.56 -76.02
CA SER A 38 -0.52 1.94 -77.44
C SER A 38 0.77 2.47 -78.01
N ARG A 39 0.84 2.54 -79.38
CA ARG A 39 2.01 3.05 -80.07
C ARG A 39 1.82 4.55 -80.38
N ASN A 40 2.80 5.35 -79.95
CA ASN A 40 2.90 6.75 -80.34
C ASN A 40 4.21 7.01 -81.10
N GLY A 41 4.14 6.95 -82.43
CA GLY A 41 5.32 6.98 -83.29
C GLY A 41 6.17 5.70 -83.08
N ASN A 42 7.46 5.87 -82.76
CA ASN A 42 8.35 4.76 -82.49
C ASN A 42 8.36 4.27 -81.00
N ASN A 43 7.63 4.95 -80.13
CA ASN A 43 7.59 4.64 -78.70
C ASN A 43 6.28 3.97 -78.31
N LEU A 44 6.31 3.16 -77.27
CA LEU A 44 5.11 2.69 -76.56
C LEU A 44 4.74 3.71 -75.48
N GLN A 45 3.46 4.00 -75.35
CA GLN A 45 2.86 4.84 -74.29
C GLN A 45 1.87 3.96 -73.52
N ALA A 46 1.89 4.03 -72.20
CA ALA A 46 0.96 3.33 -71.34
C ALA A 46 0.04 4.34 -70.62
N GLU A 47 -1.25 4.06 -70.65
CA GLU A 47 -2.27 4.71 -69.81
C GLU A 47 -2.67 3.72 -68.71
N VAL A 48 -2.73 4.21 -67.49
CA VAL A 48 -3.02 3.39 -66.29
C VAL A 48 -4.28 3.87 -65.61
N GLU A 49 -5.21 2.96 -65.35
CA GLU A 49 -6.43 3.19 -64.62
C GLU A 49 -6.45 2.24 -63.40
N TYR A 50 -6.78 2.80 -62.25
CA TYR A 50 -6.99 2.02 -61.01
C TYR A 50 -8.47 1.92 -60.74
N LEU A 51 -8.96 0.71 -60.41
CA LEU A 51 -10.36 0.47 -60.04
C LEU A 51 -10.40 -0.19 -58.65
N LEU A 52 -11.33 0.29 -57.81
CA LEU A 52 -11.74 -0.37 -56.56
C LEU A 52 -13.25 -0.61 -56.62
N ASP A 53 -13.70 -1.85 -56.50
CA ASP A 53 -15.11 -2.25 -56.67
C ASP A 53 -15.74 -1.70 -57.95
N ASP A 54 -15.03 -1.88 -59.09
CA ASP A 54 -15.40 -1.43 -60.42
C ASP A 54 -15.54 0.12 -60.58
N LYS A 55 -15.03 0.88 -59.58
CA LYS A 55 -15.03 2.35 -59.64
C LYS A 55 -13.61 2.86 -59.80
N GLN A 56 -13.43 3.82 -60.72
CA GLN A 56 -12.14 4.45 -60.91
C GLN A 56 -11.73 5.24 -59.68
N VAL A 57 -10.46 5.11 -59.31
CA VAL A 57 -9.82 5.84 -58.20
C VAL A 57 -8.52 6.46 -58.70
N ASP A 58 -8.08 7.54 -58.05
CA ASP A 58 -6.89 8.28 -58.45
C ASP A 58 -5.57 7.57 -58.10
N ASP A 59 -5.59 6.83 -56.97
CA ASP A 59 -4.40 6.11 -56.48
C ASP A 59 -4.78 4.80 -55.75
N VAL A 60 -3.77 4.02 -55.39
CA VAL A 60 -3.90 2.79 -54.55
C VAL A 60 -3.48 3.11 -53.14
N THR A 61 -4.42 3.05 -52.21
CA THR A 61 -4.17 3.32 -50.79
C THR A 61 -4.74 2.21 -49.95
N PHE A 62 -3.90 1.63 -49.05
CA PHE A 62 -4.30 0.65 -48.08
C PHE A 62 -4.35 1.31 -46.68
N ASN A 63 -5.46 1.13 -45.96
CA ASN A 63 -5.69 1.69 -44.64
C ASN A 63 -5.72 0.57 -43.56
N ASN A 64 -4.58 0.34 -42.92
CA ASN A 64 -4.49 -0.62 -41.85
C ASN A 64 -4.92 0.00 -40.51
N ILE A 65 -5.63 -0.78 -39.72
CA ILE A 65 -6.06 -0.38 -38.37
C ILE A 65 -5.19 -1.09 -37.35
N TYR A 66 -4.54 -0.31 -36.47
CA TYR A 66 -3.79 -0.84 -35.34
C TYR A 66 -4.68 -0.95 -34.10
N HIS A 67 -4.79 -2.16 -33.53
CA HIS A 67 -5.56 -2.47 -32.34
C HIS A 67 -4.61 -2.70 -31.14
N PRO A 68 -4.26 -1.65 -30.38
CA PRO A 68 -3.43 -1.84 -29.18
C PRO A 68 -4.18 -2.66 -28.14
N LEU A 69 -3.52 -3.68 -27.61
CA LEU A 69 -4.06 -4.48 -26.53
C LEU A 69 -3.88 -3.74 -25.19
N SER A 70 -4.96 -3.54 -24.47
CA SER A 70 -4.91 -3.01 -23.11
C SER A 70 -5.53 -3.98 -22.10
N LEU A 71 -4.84 -4.17 -20.97
CA LEU A 71 -5.30 -4.96 -19.83
C LEU A 71 -5.62 -4.00 -18.68
N THR A 72 -6.84 -4.02 -18.18
CA THR A 72 -7.25 -3.14 -17.08
C THR A 72 -7.43 -3.93 -15.79
N VAL A 73 -6.89 -3.40 -14.70
CA VAL A 73 -7.07 -3.92 -13.34
C VAL A 73 -7.77 -2.87 -12.51
N GLN A 74 -8.76 -3.26 -11.72
CA GLN A 74 -9.44 -2.37 -10.78
C GLN A 74 -9.12 -2.78 -9.34
N LYS A 75 -8.57 -1.85 -8.57
CA LYS A 75 -8.25 -2.00 -7.15
C LYS A 75 -9.39 -1.52 -6.26
N ARG A 76 -9.77 -2.34 -5.27
CA ARG A 76 -10.83 -2.03 -4.30
C ARG A 76 -10.41 -2.43 -2.90
N SER A 77 -11.08 -1.87 -1.89
CA SER A 77 -10.97 -2.33 -0.50
C SER A 77 -11.72 -3.65 -0.31
N LYS A 78 -11.19 -4.56 0.52
CA LYS A 78 -11.87 -5.79 0.92
C LYS A 78 -12.95 -5.58 1.97
N ASP A 79 -12.93 -4.46 2.67
CA ASP A 79 -13.94 -4.15 3.67
C ASP A 79 -15.34 -3.95 3.07
N LEU A 80 -16.31 -3.67 3.94
CA LEU A 80 -17.72 -3.53 3.54
C LEU A 80 -17.97 -2.39 2.55
N SER A 81 -17.12 -1.36 2.50
CA SER A 81 -17.29 -0.24 1.58
C SER A 81 -17.03 -0.65 0.13
N LYS A 82 -16.04 -1.55 -0.08
CA LYS A 82 -15.54 -1.94 -1.41
C LYS A 82 -15.16 -0.72 -2.28
N ASP A 83 -14.72 0.36 -1.63
CA ASP A 83 -14.33 1.59 -2.30
C ASP A 83 -13.18 1.34 -3.28
N PRO A 84 -13.15 2.02 -4.43
CA PRO A 84 -11.98 2.02 -5.29
C PRO A 84 -10.78 2.63 -4.54
N LEU A 85 -9.59 2.10 -4.77
CA LEU A 85 -8.38 2.51 -4.07
C LEU A 85 -7.38 3.14 -5.02
N GLU A 86 -7.03 4.40 -4.75
CA GLU A 86 -6.00 5.17 -5.44
C GLU A 86 -4.62 4.89 -4.84
N GLY A 87 -3.57 4.82 -5.68
CA GLY A 87 -2.18 4.77 -5.23
C GLY A 87 -1.60 3.36 -5.04
N ALA A 88 -2.37 2.29 -5.27
CA ALA A 88 -1.82 0.94 -5.34
C ALA A 88 -0.90 0.79 -6.55
N VAL A 89 0.27 0.17 -6.38
CA VAL A 89 1.19 -0.11 -7.49
C VAL A 89 1.17 -1.60 -7.80
N TYR A 90 0.83 -1.93 -9.04
CA TYR A 90 0.85 -3.30 -9.56
C TYR A 90 1.89 -3.47 -10.65
N GLY A 91 2.47 -4.67 -10.71
CA GLY A 91 3.31 -5.14 -11.81
C GLY A 91 2.56 -6.17 -12.65
N LEU A 92 2.67 -6.05 -13.98
CA LEU A 92 2.39 -7.12 -14.93
C LEU A 92 3.66 -7.93 -15.09
N TYR A 93 3.60 -9.21 -14.76
CA TYR A 93 4.72 -10.15 -14.86
C TYR A 93 4.48 -11.19 -15.95
N LYS A 94 5.50 -11.42 -16.76
CA LYS A 94 5.54 -12.53 -17.71
C LYS A 94 6.16 -13.74 -17.01
N VAL A 95 5.47 -14.89 -17.08
CA VAL A 95 5.97 -16.16 -16.53
C VAL A 95 7.18 -16.63 -17.31
N ASN A 96 8.23 -17.03 -16.60
CA ASN A 96 9.44 -17.62 -17.17
C ASN A 96 9.66 -19.02 -16.61
N GLU A 97 9.33 -20.05 -17.36
CA GLU A 97 9.44 -21.46 -16.95
C GLU A 97 10.86 -21.89 -16.57
N LYS A 98 11.88 -21.16 -17.01
CA LYS A 98 13.31 -21.50 -16.82
C LYS A 98 14.06 -20.61 -15.85
N GLY A 99 13.37 -19.69 -15.18
CA GLY A 99 14.02 -18.72 -14.29
C GLY A 99 13.05 -17.83 -13.53
N THR A 100 13.53 -16.65 -13.15
CA THR A 100 12.70 -15.66 -12.46
C THR A 100 11.73 -14.99 -13.42
N ASP A 101 10.47 -14.84 -13.01
CA ASP A 101 9.44 -14.13 -13.76
C ASP A 101 9.85 -12.69 -14.06
N ILE A 102 9.47 -12.20 -15.22
CA ILE A 102 9.93 -10.92 -15.77
C ILE A 102 8.86 -9.86 -15.55
N LEU A 103 9.21 -8.80 -14.82
CA LEU A 103 8.36 -7.61 -14.71
C LEU A 103 8.35 -6.87 -16.07
N ILE A 104 7.17 -6.81 -16.70
CA ILE A 104 6.96 -6.18 -18.00
C ILE A 104 6.59 -4.71 -17.86
N GLU A 105 5.70 -4.40 -16.93
CA GLU A 105 5.15 -3.06 -16.76
C GLU A 105 4.71 -2.83 -15.32
N LYS A 106 4.78 -1.57 -14.85
CA LYS A 106 4.21 -1.11 -13.58
C LYS A 106 3.19 -0.03 -13.83
N GLN A 107 2.07 -0.11 -13.10
CA GLN A 107 1.04 0.93 -13.13
C GLN A 107 0.59 1.26 -11.72
N THR A 108 0.10 2.49 -11.54
CA THR A 108 -0.46 2.96 -10.27
C THR A 108 -1.95 3.21 -10.46
N SER A 109 -2.77 2.75 -9.51
CA SER A 109 -4.22 2.94 -9.57
C SER A 109 -4.60 4.42 -9.43
N ASN A 110 -5.56 4.85 -10.26
CA ASN A 110 -6.14 6.19 -10.22
C ASN A 110 -7.24 6.29 -9.14
N SER A 111 -7.90 7.44 -9.03
CA SER A 111 -8.97 7.71 -8.06
C SER A 111 -10.19 6.77 -8.18
N GLU A 112 -10.39 6.13 -9.33
CA GLU A 112 -11.42 5.13 -9.57
C GLU A 112 -10.89 3.69 -9.38
N GLY A 113 -9.64 3.56 -8.94
CA GLY A 113 -8.96 2.29 -8.71
C GLY A 113 -8.42 1.62 -9.98
N TYR A 114 -8.51 2.23 -11.14
CA TYR A 114 -8.09 1.61 -12.40
C TYR A 114 -6.61 1.78 -12.70
N MET A 115 -6.02 0.71 -13.28
CA MET A 115 -4.67 0.64 -13.83
C MET A 115 -4.76 0.00 -15.20
N THR A 116 -4.14 0.57 -16.23
CA THR A 116 -4.13 0.03 -17.59
C THR A 116 -2.71 -0.30 -18.02
N PHE A 117 -2.50 -1.56 -18.46
CA PHE A 117 -1.23 -2.11 -18.92
C PHE A 117 -1.31 -2.34 -20.43
N MET A 118 -0.30 -1.89 -21.17
CA MET A 118 -0.29 -1.90 -22.64
C MET A 118 0.90 -2.66 -23.25
N LYS A 119 1.73 -3.32 -22.43
CA LYS A 119 2.93 -4.04 -22.91
C LYS A 119 2.76 -5.55 -22.98
N ALA A 120 1.57 -6.07 -22.75
CA ALA A 120 1.30 -7.47 -22.94
C ALA A 120 1.30 -7.81 -24.44
N VAL A 121 1.86 -8.97 -24.79
CA VAL A 121 1.85 -9.54 -26.13
C VAL A 121 1.14 -10.89 -26.08
N PRO A 122 0.25 -11.22 -27.03
CA PRO A 122 -0.40 -12.53 -27.08
C PRO A 122 0.56 -13.71 -27.01
N GLU A 123 0.04 -14.90 -26.69
CA GLU A 123 0.73 -16.19 -26.64
C GLU A 123 1.74 -16.38 -25.49
N TYR A 124 1.86 -15.43 -24.56
CA TYR A 124 2.65 -15.60 -23.34
C TYR A 124 1.75 -15.69 -22.10
N GLN A 125 2.27 -16.30 -21.04
CA GLN A 125 1.61 -16.36 -19.74
C GLN A 125 1.98 -15.14 -18.87
N TYR A 126 0.97 -14.57 -18.21
CA TYR A 126 1.09 -13.39 -17.37
C TYR A 126 0.34 -13.56 -16.05
N TYR A 127 0.68 -12.73 -15.07
CA TYR A 127 -0.10 -12.48 -13.87
C TYR A 127 0.15 -11.05 -13.40
N PHE A 128 -0.77 -10.55 -12.57
CA PHE A 128 -0.58 -9.30 -11.84
C PHE A 128 -0.16 -9.60 -10.41
N LYS A 129 0.73 -8.76 -9.87
CA LYS A 129 1.14 -8.79 -8.47
C LYS A 129 1.27 -7.38 -7.94
N GLU A 130 0.77 -7.16 -6.73
CA GLU A 130 0.94 -5.90 -6.03
C GLU A 130 2.39 -5.70 -5.60
N ILE A 131 2.89 -4.48 -5.80
CA ILE A 131 4.25 -4.06 -5.43
C ILE A 131 4.20 -3.17 -4.19
N SER A 132 3.18 -2.30 -4.09
CA SER A 132 2.92 -1.49 -2.90
C SER A 132 1.44 -1.22 -2.73
N ALA A 133 0.99 -1.25 -1.48
CA ALA A 133 -0.39 -0.95 -1.12
C ALA A 133 -0.69 0.55 -1.19
N PRO A 134 -1.97 0.92 -1.37
CA PRO A 134 -2.44 2.28 -1.17
C PRO A 134 -2.45 2.64 0.31
N ASN A 135 -2.55 3.93 0.61
CA ASN A 135 -2.61 4.43 1.99
C ASN A 135 -3.70 3.74 2.81
N GLY A 136 -3.38 3.37 4.03
CA GLY A 136 -4.33 2.74 4.96
C GLY A 136 -4.66 1.27 4.67
N HIS A 137 -3.92 0.61 3.78
CA HIS A 137 -4.14 -0.79 3.39
C HIS A 137 -2.85 -1.60 3.46
N THR A 138 -3.00 -2.93 3.47
CA THR A 138 -1.90 -3.90 3.41
C THR A 138 -1.66 -4.33 1.97
N VAL A 139 -0.44 -4.78 1.66
CA VAL A 139 -0.10 -5.37 0.36
C VAL A 139 -0.78 -6.75 0.23
N ASP A 140 -1.40 -7.03 -0.90
CA ASP A 140 -1.82 -8.40 -1.22
C ASP A 140 -0.59 -9.22 -1.62
N GLU A 141 -0.22 -10.21 -0.80
CA GLU A 141 0.94 -11.07 -1.07
C GLU A 141 0.73 -12.00 -2.27
N TYR A 142 -0.55 -12.24 -2.62
CA TYR A 142 -0.90 -13.17 -3.67
C TYR A 142 -0.82 -12.52 -5.05
N LYS A 143 -0.27 -13.26 -5.99
CA LYS A 143 -0.42 -12.94 -7.40
C LYS A 143 -1.81 -13.36 -7.89
N THR A 144 -2.34 -12.69 -8.89
CA THR A 144 -3.56 -13.13 -9.57
C THR A 144 -3.35 -14.51 -10.19
N LYS A 145 -4.42 -15.18 -10.59
CA LYS A 145 -4.30 -16.38 -11.42
C LYS A 145 -3.50 -16.04 -12.67
N THR A 146 -2.70 -17.00 -13.13
CA THR A 146 -1.95 -16.90 -14.37
C THR A 146 -2.91 -16.98 -15.54
N PHE A 147 -2.70 -16.17 -16.55
CA PHE A 147 -3.52 -16.15 -17.76
C PHE A 147 -2.65 -16.06 -19.01
N THR A 148 -3.17 -16.55 -20.14
CA THR A 148 -2.59 -16.37 -21.47
C THR A 148 -3.55 -15.55 -22.31
N ILE A 149 -3.02 -14.65 -23.13
CA ILE A 149 -3.79 -13.87 -24.09
C ILE A 149 -3.76 -14.62 -25.41
N LYS A 150 -4.91 -15.14 -25.84
CA LYS A 150 -5.10 -15.72 -27.17
C LYS A 150 -5.72 -14.69 -28.08
N TRP A 151 -5.48 -14.84 -29.38
CA TRP A 151 -6.03 -13.96 -30.39
C TRP A 151 -6.48 -14.75 -31.61
N LEU A 152 -7.43 -14.20 -32.34
CA LEU A 152 -7.96 -14.79 -33.56
C LEU A 152 -8.19 -13.69 -34.60
N ARG A 153 -7.70 -13.93 -35.83
CA ARG A 153 -8.06 -13.12 -37.02
C ARG A 153 -9.24 -13.77 -37.70
N HIS A 154 -10.34 -13.03 -37.81
CA HIS A 154 -11.55 -13.46 -38.50
C HIS A 154 -11.37 -13.32 -40.01
N LYS A 155 -12.24 -13.98 -40.81
CA LYS A 155 -12.21 -13.90 -42.29
C LYS A 155 -12.42 -12.50 -42.86
N ASN A 156 -13.09 -11.62 -42.11
CA ASN A 156 -13.30 -10.20 -42.44
C ASN A 156 -12.12 -9.30 -42.05
N GLY A 157 -10.98 -9.87 -41.58
CA GLY A 157 -9.78 -9.16 -41.17
C GLY A 157 -9.81 -8.71 -39.69
N LYS A 158 -10.97 -8.66 -39.03
CA LYS A 158 -11.10 -8.25 -37.61
C LYS A 158 -10.28 -9.15 -36.70
N ILE A 159 -9.76 -8.58 -35.61
CA ILE A 159 -9.01 -9.28 -34.57
C ILE A 159 -9.84 -9.32 -33.28
N SER A 160 -9.90 -10.47 -32.64
CA SER A 160 -10.43 -10.64 -31.30
C SER A 160 -9.40 -11.20 -30.34
N TYR A 161 -9.52 -10.86 -29.06
CA TYR A 161 -8.63 -11.34 -27.99
C TYR A 161 -9.46 -12.04 -26.90
N GLN A 162 -8.83 -13.04 -26.26
CA GLN A 162 -9.43 -13.74 -25.12
C GLN A 162 -8.36 -13.96 -24.03
N LEU A 163 -8.74 -13.76 -22.77
CA LEU A 163 -7.93 -14.21 -21.64
C LEU A 163 -8.32 -15.66 -21.27
N ILE A 164 -7.32 -16.53 -21.25
CA ILE A 164 -7.47 -17.92 -20.82
C ILE A 164 -6.70 -18.09 -19.52
N TYR A 165 -7.43 -18.32 -18.42
CA TYR A 165 -6.82 -18.59 -17.13
C TYR A 165 -6.40 -20.05 -17.00
N ASP A 166 -5.33 -20.32 -16.23
CA ASP A 166 -4.87 -21.69 -15.96
C ASP A 166 -6.02 -22.59 -15.52
N GLY A 167 -6.16 -23.71 -16.23
CA GLY A 167 -7.22 -24.71 -16.01
C GLY A 167 -8.52 -24.49 -16.79
N GLN A 168 -8.64 -23.42 -17.59
CA GLN A 168 -9.75 -23.24 -18.54
C GLN A 168 -9.42 -23.89 -19.88
N LYS A 169 -10.47 -24.41 -20.56
CA LYS A 169 -10.32 -24.90 -21.93
C LYS A 169 -10.31 -23.74 -22.92
N GLU A 170 -9.53 -23.86 -23.98
CA GLU A 170 -9.56 -22.93 -25.13
C GLU A 170 -10.87 -23.14 -25.88
N ASP A 171 -11.79 -22.18 -25.88
CA ASP A 171 -13.03 -22.16 -26.64
C ASP A 171 -13.00 -21.06 -27.72
N LEU A 172 -11.88 -20.96 -28.46
CA LEU A 172 -11.79 -20.14 -29.67
C LEU A 172 -12.36 -20.96 -30.84
N GLU A 173 -13.68 -21.09 -30.94
CA GLU A 173 -14.32 -21.62 -32.14
C GLU A 173 -14.70 -20.49 -33.10
N GLU A 174 -14.35 -20.64 -34.39
CA GLU A 174 -14.91 -19.85 -35.47
C GLU A 174 -16.44 -19.99 -35.47
N GLU A 175 -17.14 -18.88 -35.29
CA GLU A 175 -18.59 -18.75 -35.44
C GLU A 175 -19.47 -19.74 -34.61
N LYS A 176 -19.76 -19.38 -33.36
CA LYS A 176 -21.06 -19.68 -32.76
C LYS A 176 -21.74 -18.38 -32.35
N GLN A 177 -22.92 -18.21 -32.98
CA GLN A 177 -23.89 -17.14 -32.75
C GLN A 177 -24.16 -16.84 -31.27
N GLU A 178 -24.46 -15.61 -31.02
CA GLU A 178 -24.82 -14.80 -29.87
C GLU A 178 -25.62 -15.40 -28.69
N ASP A 179 -25.99 -16.68 -28.63
CA ASP A 179 -27.00 -17.17 -27.65
C ASP A 179 -26.44 -17.93 -26.44
N SER A 180 -25.12 -18.08 -26.25
CA SER A 180 -24.56 -18.84 -25.10
C SER A 180 -23.74 -18.05 -24.10
N LEU A 181 -23.77 -16.73 -24.12
CA LEU A 181 -22.97 -15.83 -23.28
C LEU A 181 -23.45 -15.65 -21.82
N ASN A 182 -24.56 -16.32 -21.42
CA ASN A 182 -25.21 -16.01 -20.14
C ASN A 182 -24.90 -16.94 -18.96
N LEU A 183 -23.97 -17.90 -19.06
CA LEU A 183 -23.77 -18.84 -17.94
C LEU A 183 -22.42 -18.79 -17.22
N TYR A 184 -21.45 -17.98 -17.65
CA TYR A 184 -20.14 -17.84 -16.98
C TYR A 184 -19.77 -16.41 -16.62
N ALA A 185 -20.75 -15.51 -16.53
CA ALA A 185 -20.58 -14.07 -16.34
C ALA A 185 -20.13 -13.60 -14.95
N GLN A 186 -19.66 -14.46 -14.07
CA GLN A 186 -19.11 -14.03 -12.76
C GLN A 186 -17.59 -13.99 -12.69
N GLN A 187 -16.86 -14.38 -13.73
CA GLN A 187 -15.41 -14.22 -13.84
C GLN A 187 -14.94 -13.96 -15.30
N SER A 188 -15.84 -13.70 -16.22
CA SER A 188 -15.52 -13.52 -17.63
C SER A 188 -15.48 -12.05 -17.96
N ILE A 189 -14.40 -11.67 -18.58
CA ILE A 189 -14.16 -10.38 -19.16
C ILE A 189 -15.05 -10.27 -20.40
N ALA A 190 -16.07 -9.41 -20.40
CA ALA A 190 -16.84 -9.08 -21.58
C ALA A 190 -16.00 -8.21 -22.53
N LEU A 191 -15.97 -8.60 -23.78
CA LEU A 191 -15.47 -7.75 -24.85
C LEU A 191 -16.44 -6.59 -25.03
N LEU A 192 -16.11 -5.40 -24.57
CA LEU A 192 -16.82 -4.18 -24.94
C LEU A 192 -16.30 -3.76 -26.32
N GLU A 193 -17.12 -3.97 -27.33
CA GLU A 193 -16.96 -3.32 -28.63
C GLU A 193 -17.23 -1.81 -28.43
N ASN A 194 -16.21 -1.05 -28.14
CA ASN A 194 -16.26 0.39 -28.32
C ASN A 194 -15.70 0.72 -29.71
N GLU A 195 -16.26 1.73 -30.34
CA GLU A 195 -15.78 2.29 -31.61
C GLU A 195 -14.34 2.84 -31.56
N ASP A 196 -13.66 2.70 -30.42
CA ASP A 196 -12.27 3.04 -30.22
C ASP A 196 -11.38 1.85 -30.62
N THR A 197 -10.31 2.13 -31.35
CA THR A 197 -9.35 1.15 -31.92
C THR A 197 -8.57 0.34 -30.88
N SER A 198 -8.90 0.44 -29.59
CA SER A 198 -8.28 -0.34 -28.51
C SER A 198 -9.22 -1.44 -28.01
N VAL A 199 -8.75 -2.68 -27.97
CA VAL A 199 -9.45 -3.78 -27.28
C VAL A 199 -9.19 -3.62 -25.79
N ASN A 200 -10.20 -3.20 -25.03
CA ASN A 200 -10.16 -3.10 -23.58
C ASN A 200 -10.76 -4.38 -22.98
N LEU A 201 -9.94 -5.19 -22.36
CA LEU A 201 -10.40 -6.34 -21.61
C LEU A 201 -10.96 -5.85 -20.27
N GLU A 202 -12.09 -6.40 -19.81
CA GLU A 202 -12.72 -6.01 -18.53
C GLU A 202 -11.71 -6.01 -17.37
N ALA A 203 -11.94 -5.11 -16.42
CA ALA A 203 -11.04 -4.93 -15.30
C ALA A 203 -10.98 -6.19 -14.40
N ILE A 204 -9.79 -6.69 -14.19
CA ILE A 204 -9.50 -7.74 -13.22
C ILE A 204 -9.65 -7.13 -11.82
N GLY A 205 -10.59 -7.63 -11.03
CA GLY A 205 -10.81 -7.16 -9.66
C GLY A 205 -9.74 -7.67 -8.69
N VAL A 206 -9.11 -6.76 -7.96
CA VAL A 206 -8.18 -7.05 -6.86
C VAL A 206 -8.54 -6.20 -5.64
N ALA A 207 -8.30 -6.70 -4.42
CA ALA A 207 -8.73 -6.00 -3.22
C ALA A 207 -7.78 -6.21 -2.04
N ASP A 208 -7.61 -5.16 -1.20
CA ASP A 208 -6.74 -5.14 -0.03
C ASP A 208 -7.50 -5.12 1.29
N GLU A 209 -6.87 -5.72 2.30
CA GLU A 209 -7.25 -5.54 3.69
C GLU A 209 -6.85 -4.14 4.18
N VAL A 210 -7.63 -3.61 5.13
CA VAL A 210 -7.30 -2.36 5.79
C VAL A 210 -6.24 -2.55 6.87
N THR A 211 -5.37 -1.54 7.07
CA THR A 211 -4.47 -1.53 8.21
C THR A 211 -5.26 -1.33 9.51
N LYS A 212 -4.79 -1.96 10.58
CA LYS A 212 -5.39 -1.87 11.91
C LYS A 212 -4.32 -1.87 12.97
N LEU A 213 -4.53 -1.07 14.02
CA LEU A 213 -3.75 -1.11 15.26
C LEU A 213 -4.69 -0.94 16.45
N ASN A 214 -4.52 -1.76 17.46
CA ASN A 214 -5.20 -1.66 18.73
C ASN A 214 -4.24 -1.15 19.81
N VAL A 215 -4.70 -0.28 20.69
CA VAL A 215 -3.93 0.24 21.83
C VAL A 215 -4.77 0.16 23.09
N THR A 216 -4.31 -0.59 24.08
CA THR A 216 -4.94 -0.71 25.38
C THR A 216 -4.08 0.01 26.44
N LYS A 217 -4.68 0.93 27.17
CA LYS A 217 -4.01 1.62 28.28
C LYS A 217 -4.28 0.89 29.59
N VAL A 218 -3.22 0.44 30.26
CA VAL A 218 -3.34 -0.44 31.46
C VAL A 218 -2.37 -0.04 32.57
N ASP A 219 -2.70 -0.44 33.80
CA ASP A 219 -1.75 -0.42 34.94
C ASP A 219 -0.86 -1.67 34.94
N ASN A 220 0.09 -1.74 35.90
CA ASN A 220 1.00 -2.89 36.03
C ASN A 220 0.30 -4.21 36.44
N GLN A 221 -0.97 -4.18 36.81
CA GLN A 221 -1.80 -5.34 37.09
C GLN A 221 -2.65 -5.76 35.89
N GLY A 222 -2.60 -5.00 34.76
CA GLY A 222 -3.39 -5.25 33.57
C GLY A 222 -4.81 -4.66 33.61
N ASN A 223 -5.15 -3.85 34.61
CA ASN A 223 -6.43 -3.17 34.66
C ASN A 223 -6.44 -1.95 33.74
N TYR A 224 -7.55 -1.70 33.05
CA TYR A 224 -7.72 -0.51 32.19
C TYR A 224 -7.48 0.78 32.98
N LEU A 225 -6.72 1.70 32.36
CA LEU A 225 -6.50 3.06 32.86
C LEU A 225 -7.22 4.07 31.97
N THR A 226 -8.12 4.83 32.59
CA THR A 226 -8.85 5.92 31.93
C THR A 226 -8.17 7.26 32.14
N GLY A 227 -8.34 8.19 31.19
CA GLY A 227 -7.89 9.58 31.33
C GLY A 227 -6.43 9.84 30.93
N ALA A 228 -5.72 8.89 30.32
CA ALA A 228 -4.45 9.14 29.66
C ALA A 228 -4.70 9.84 28.32
N HIS A 229 -3.99 10.93 28.02
CA HIS A 229 -4.00 11.56 26.71
C HIS A 229 -2.92 10.91 25.83
N LEU A 230 -3.33 10.31 24.71
CA LEU A 230 -2.49 9.51 23.84
C LEU A 230 -2.54 10.03 22.41
N GLN A 231 -1.42 9.91 21.70
CA GLN A 231 -1.29 10.25 20.29
C GLN A 231 -0.51 9.19 19.53
N ILE A 232 -0.84 9.04 18.26
CA ILE A 232 0.02 8.37 17.26
C ILE A 232 0.49 9.45 16.29
N LEU A 233 1.80 9.58 16.12
CA LEU A 233 2.43 10.55 15.22
C LEU A 233 3.24 9.80 14.16
N GLU A 234 3.23 10.30 12.95
CA GLU A 234 4.20 9.90 11.94
C GLU A 234 5.58 10.46 12.31
N LYS A 235 6.59 9.59 12.42
CA LYS A 235 7.91 9.97 12.96
C LYS A 235 8.62 11.01 12.11
N GLU A 236 8.58 10.86 10.79
CA GLU A 236 9.33 11.70 9.86
C GLU A 236 8.80 13.13 9.82
N THR A 237 7.49 13.29 9.78
CA THR A 237 6.82 14.60 9.63
C THR A 237 6.40 15.23 10.94
N GLY A 238 6.29 14.44 12.01
CA GLY A 238 5.70 14.84 13.28
C GLY A 238 4.18 15.06 13.23
N LYS A 239 3.53 14.70 12.12
CA LYS A 239 2.09 14.83 11.96
C LYS A 239 1.37 13.91 12.93
N VAL A 240 0.41 14.47 13.69
CA VAL A 240 -0.51 13.68 14.53
C VAL A 240 -1.52 12.99 13.61
N ILE A 241 -1.54 11.66 13.67
CA ILE A 241 -2.46 10.80 12.91
C ILE A 241 -3.69 10.48 13.77
N CYS A 242 -3.49 10.09 15.04
CA CYS A 242 -4.55 9.81 16.00
C CYS A 242 -4.31 10.58 17.27
N ASP A 243 -5.40 11.05 17.91
CA ASP A 243 -5.39 11.80 19.17
C ASP A 243 -6.63 11.40 19.98
N TRP A 244 -6.43 10.83 21.19
CA TRP A 244 -7.55 10.36 22.02
C TRP A 244 -7.24 10.33 23.50
N VAL A 245 -8.28 10.23 24.32
CA VAL A 245 -8.17 9.99 25.76
C VAL A 245 -8.57 8.54 26.04
N SER A 246 -7.73 7.83 26.81
CA SER A 246 -7.99 6.43 27.15
C SER A 246 -9.27 6.24 27.96
N THR A 247 -10.00 5.18 27.65
CA THR A 247 -11.22 4.73 28.30
C THR A 247 -11.01 3.34 28.92
N ALA A 248 -12.08 2.72 29.43
CA ALA A 248 -12.07 1.32 29.85
C ALA A 248 -12.15 0.31 28.69
N ASP A 249 -11.86 0.77 27.47
CA ASP A 249 -11.85 -0.02 26.24
C ASP A 249 -10.54 0.12 25.49
N THR A 250 -10.28 -0.81 24.58
CA THR A 250 -9.17 -0.73 23.63
C THR A 250 -9.48 0.28 22.53
N PHE A 251 -8.57 1.23 22.29
CA PHE A 251 -8.64 2.12 21.13
C PHE A 251 -8.21 1.36 19.88
N SER A 252 -8.90 1.54 18.78
CA SER A 252 -8.56 0.93 17.49
C SER A 252 -8.47 1.99 16.40
N THR A 253 -7.37 1.97 15.65
CA THR A 253 -7.25 2.68 14.37
C THR A 253 -7.78 1.77 13.26
N LEU A 254 -8.32 2.35 12.20
CA LEU A 254 -8.74 1.62 11.02
C LEU A 254 -8.48 2.50 9.79
N ARG A 255 -7.57 2.07 8.89
CA ARG A 255 -7.13 2.79 7.68
C ARG A 255 -6.24 4.04 7.92
N GLU A 256 -5.96 4.44 9.16
CA GLU A 256 -5.19 5.67 9.41
C GLU A 256 -3.68 5.47 9.23
N LEU A 257 -3.19 4.24 9.36
CA LEU A 257 -1.76 3.94 9.31
C LEU A 257 -1.36 3.33 7.98
N ASN A 258 -0.23 3.78 7.45
CA ASN A 258 0.37 3.23 6.23
C ASN A 258 1.40 2.16 6.58
N VAL A 259 1.49 1.12 5.76
CA VAL A 259 2.55 0.11 5.86
C VAL A 259 3.93 0.75 5.62
N ASN A 260 4.97 0.16 6.19
CA ASN A 260 6.38 0.60 6.08
C ASN A 260 6.69 2.02 6.59
N THR A 261 5.72 2.70 7.19
CA THR A 261 5.89 4.01 7.80
C THR A 261 6.19 3.85 9.28
N VAL A 262 7.15 4.63 9.81
CA VAL A 262 7.50 4.62 11.23
C VAL A 262 6.63 5.61 11.99
N TYR A 263 6.00 5.13 13.04
CA TYR A 263 5.12 5.89 13.93
C TYR A 263 5.66 5.95 15.35
N ILE A 264 5.18 6.93 16.11
CA ILE A 264 5.43 7.10 17.54
C ILE A 264 4.08 7.02 18.26
N LEU A 265 3.91 6.03 19.13
CA LEU A 265 2.85 6.02 20.13
C LEU A 265 3.35 6.82 21.34
N ARG A 266 2.70 7.93 21.61
CA ARG A 266 3.05 8.89 22.66
C ARG A 266 1.95 9.01 23.70
N GLU A 267 2.33 8.92 24.96
CA GLU A 267 1.49 9.43 26.03
C GLU A 267 1.79 10.92 26.22
N VAL A 268 0.84 11.80 25.95
CA VAL A 268 1.00 13.25 26.15
C VAL A 268 0.89 13.57 27.64
N GLU A 269 -0.15 13.01 28.30
CA GLU A 269 -0.43 13.16 29.71
C GLU A 269 -0.89 11.85 30.34
N ALA A 270 -0.26 11.48 31.46
CA ALA A 270 -0.63 10.28 32.21
C ALA A 270 -1.84 10.54 33.12
N PRO A 271 -2.64 9.51 33.46
CA PRO A 271 -3.69 9.65 34.46
C PRO A 271 -3.14 10.09 35.82
N THR A 272 -3.94 10.84 36.57
CA THR A 272 -3.54 11.36 37.89
C THR A 272 -3.02 10.24 38.81
N GLY A 273 -1.81 10.41 39.33
CA GLY A 273 -1.16 9.46 40.25
C GLY A 273 -0.36 8.37 39.55
N TYR A 274 -0.17 8.47 38.23
CA TYR A 274 0.67 7.56 37.44
C TYR A 274 1.87 8.30 36.82
N VAL A 275 2.92 7.52 36.56
CA VAL A 275 4.12 8.01 35.85
C VAL A 275 3.89 7.86 34.38
N LYS A 276 4.17 8.92 33.61
CA LYS A 276 4.05 8.95 32.15
C LYS A 276 4.98 7.90 31.52
N ALA A 277 4.44 7.14 30.56
CA ALA A 277 5.21 6.19 29.75
C ALA A 277 6.11 6.93 28.74
N SER A 278 7.22 6.34 28.36
CA SER A 278 8.06 6.85 27.28
C SER A 278 7.44 6.54 25.90
N ASP A 279 7.84 7.33 24.92
CA ASP A 279 7.42 7.14 23.55
C ASP A 279 7.79 5.74 23.05
N THR A 280 6.90 5.11 22.28
CA THR A 280 7.14 3.82 21.64
C THR A 280 7.17 3.99 20.13
N GLU A 281 8.29 3.64 19.52
CA GLU A 281 8.44 3.63 18.06
C GLU A 281 8.04 2.27 17.50
N PHE A 282 7.27 2.29 16.41
CA PHE A 282 6.81 1.07 15.74
C PHE A 282 6.57 1.33 14.25
N LYS A 283 6.41 0.27 13.49
CA LYS A 283 5.95 0.28 12.10
C LYS A 283 5.04 -0.91 11.82
N LEU A 284 4.23 -0.82 10.79
CA LEU A 284 3.53 -1.96 10.19
C LEU A 284 4.37 -2.44 8.99
N ASP A 285 4.51 -3.76 8.83
CA ASP A 285 5.07 -4.33 7.61
C ASP A 285 4.04 -4.34 6.47
N ASP A 286 4.40 -4.88 5.30
CA ASP A 286 3.51 -4.97 4.13
C ASP A 286 2.17 -5.66 4.41
N TYR A 287 2.12 -6.53 5.42
CA TYR A 287 0.94 -7.32 5.79
C TYR A 287 0.18 -6.77 6.99
N GLY A 288 0.56 -5.58 7.47
CA GLY A 288 -0.07 -4.95 8.62
C GLY A 288 0.34 -5.52 9.98
N ILE A 289 1.39 -6.36 10.02
CA ILE A 289 1.97 -6.87 11.27
C ILE A 289 2.81 -5.76 11.90
N VAL A 290 2.56 -5.50 13.17
CA VAL A 290 3.26 -4.46 13.93
C VAL A 290 4.62 -4.95 14.38
N THR A 291 5.67 -4.18 14.07
CA THR A 291 7.02 -4.36 14.61
C THR A 291 7.34 -3.20 15.54
N LYS A 292 7.54 -3.50 16.84
CA LYS A 292 8.05 -2.52 17.81
C LYS A 292 9.54 -2.29 17.60
N ILE A 293 9.95 -1.03 17.51
CA ILE A 293 11.35 -0.61 17.35
C ILE A 293 11.95 -0.26 18.71
N SER A 294 11.24 0.51 19.54
CA SER A 294 11.70 0.94 20.88
C SER A 294 10.53 1.34 21.76
N GLY A 295 10.78 1.61 23.06
CA GLY A 295 9.83 2.22 23.99
C GLY A 295 9.10 1.24 24.92
N ASP A 296 8.14 1.77 25.70
CA ASP A 296 7.56 1.07 26.85
C ASP A 296 6.33 0.22 26.51
N ALA A 297 5.63 0.47 25.41
CA ALA A 297 4.47 -0.34 25.01
C ALA A 297 4.89 -1.79 24.73
N GLN A 298 4.08 -2.74 25.16
CA GLN A 298 4.29 -4.17 24.93
C GLN A 298 3.37 -4.65 23.82
N LEU A 299 3.93 -5.27 22.78
CA LEU A 299 3.17 -5.93 21.73
C LEU A 299 2.65 -7.26 22.29
N VAL A 300 1.33 -7.45 22.28
CA VAL A 300 0.67 -8.65 22.85
C VAL A 300 0.18 -9.61 21.76
N ASP A 301 -0.03 -9.10 20.57
CA ASP A 301 -0.28 -9.85 19.33
C ASP A 301 0.21 -9.03 18.13
N ASP A 302 -0.05 -9.48 16.91
CA ASP A 302 0.46 -8.88 15.67
C ASP A 302 -0.04 -7.44 15.42
N GLN A 303 -1.07 -6.98 16.14
CA GLN A 303 -1.70 -5.68 15.92
C GLN A 303 -2.10 -4.95 17.20
N THR A 304 -1.67 -5.43 18.40
CA THR A 304 -2.14 -4.86 19.68
C THR A 304 -0.99 -4.49 20.61
N PHE A 305 -0.97 -3.23 21.02
CA PHE A 305 -0.12 -2.74 22.10
C PHE A 305 -0.86 -2.62 23.43
N ASN A 306 -0.22 -3.07 24.50
CA ASN A 306 -0.52 -2.64 25.86
C ASN A 306 0.48 -1.56 26.31
N LEU A 307 -0.01 -0.37 26.62
CA LEU A 307 0.81 0.72 27.17
C LEU A 307 0.60 0.81 28.68
N TYR A 308 1.66 0.49 29.44
CA TYR A 308 1.64 0.38 30.89
C TYR A 308 2.01 1.70 31.58
N ASN A 309 1.33 2.04 32.67
CA ASN A 309 1.79 3.08 33.60
C ASN A 309 1.95 2.50 35.02
N SER A 310 3.04 2.89 35.66
CA SER A 310 3.30 2.63 37.07
C SER A 310 2.69 3.72 37.94
N LYS A 311 2.14 3.36 39.11
CA LYS A 311 1.73 4.35 40.10
C LYS A 311 2.92 5.19 40.57
N GLN A 312 2.70 6.51 40.72
CA GLN A 312 3.69 7.37 41.37
C GLN A 312 3.88 6.92 42.80
N ILE A 313 5.09 6.53 43.18
CA ILE A 313 5.47 6.33 44.56
C ILE A 313 5.66 7.71 45.15
N LYS A 314 4.67 8.21 45.91
CA LYS A 314 4.93 9.35 46.79
C LYS A 314 5.87 8.85 47.86
N GLU A 315 7.17 9.15 47.73
CA GLU A 315 8.09 8.94 48.85
C GLU A 315 7.48 9.70 50.05
N LYS A 316 7.10 8.93 51.10
CA LYS A 316 6.75 9.52 52.38
C LYS A 316 8.08 10.10 52.87
N VAL A 317 8.26 11.43 52.71
CA VAL A 317 9.36 12.13 53.36
C VAL A 317 9.14 11.92 54.84
N VAL A 318 9.73 10.87 55.41
CA VAL A 318 9.86 10.71 56.84
C VAL A 318 10.90 11.75 57.23
N TYR A 319 10.46 12.94 57.62
CA TYR A 319 11.31 13.81 58.39
C TYR A 319 11.68 13.03 59.65
N LYS A 320 12.87 12.35 59.66
CA LYS A 320 13.54 12.04 60.87
C LYS A 320 13.84 13.41 61.50
N THR A 321 12.93 13.88 62.36
CA THR A 321 13.31 14.85 63.36
C THR A 321 14.36 14.18 64.21
N ASN A 322 15.64 14.34 63.86
CA ASN A 322 16.69 14.22 64.84
C ASN A 322 16.41 15.31 65.84
N VAL A 323 15.60 14.98 66.86
CA VAL A 323 15.61 15.74 68.11
C VAL A 323 16.99 15.47 68.65
N THR A 324 17.99 16.23 68.22
CA THR A 324 19.18 16.47 69.00
C THR A 324 18.64 17.20 70.24
N THR A 325 18.38 16.44 71.33
CA THR A 325 18.40 17.02 72.66
C THR A 325 19.70 17.77 72.74
N VAL A 326 19.68 19.06 72.56
CA VAL A 326 20.79 19.91 72.92
C VAL A 326 20.93 19.69 74.39
N LYS A 327 21.88 18.83 74.83
CA LYS A 327 22.39 18.86 76.15
C LYS A 327 22.96 20.27 76.28
N THR A 328 22.21 21.19 76.83
CA THR A 328 22.74 22.37 77.45
C THR A 328 23.63 21.79 78.51
N GLY A 329 24.89 21.67 78.22
CA GLY A 329 25.89 21.13 79.11
C GLY A 329 26.19 22.18 80.18
N ASP A 330 25.30 22.27 81.16
CA ASP A 330 25.72 22.76 82.48
C ASP A 330 26.36 21.56 83.16
N ASN A 331 27.67 21.44 82.97
CA ASN A 331 28.54 20.51 83.66
C ASN A 331 28.90 21.04 85.06
N THR A 332 28.11 21.95 85.59
CA THR A 332 28.25 22.41 86.96
C THR A 332 27.91 21.22 87.85
N ASN A 333 28.99 20.66 88.39
CA ASN A 333 28.89 19.53 89.29
C ASN A 333 28.29 20.11 90.63
N ILE A 334 26.97 20.10 90.70
CA ILE A 334 26.18 20.64 91.87
C ILE A 334 26.80 20.10 93.17
N VAL A 335 27.38 18.95 93.18
CA VAL A 335 28.03 18.35 94.35
C VAL A 335 29.23 19.22 94.82
N ILE A 336 29.98 19.83 93.97
CA ILE A 336 31.11 20.73 94.30
C ILE A 336 30.53 22.00 94.96
N TYR A 337 29.50 22.60 94.48
CA TYR A 337 28.91 23.80 95.10
C TYR A 337 28.21 23.45 96.39
N VAL A 338 27.61 22.27 96.55
CA VAL A 338 27.03 21.80 97.84
C VAL A 338 28.17 21.54 98.84
N ILE A 339 29.31 20.96 98.39
CA ILE A 339 30.49 20.76 99.29
C ILE A 339 31.06 22.15 99.73
N LEU A 340 31.23 23.07 98.76
CA LEU A 340 31.68 24.42 99.05
C LEU A 340 30.75 25.16 100.02
N LEU A 341 29.42 24.98 99.86
CA LEU A 341 28.43 25.59 100.79
C LEU A 341 28.56 24.91 102.21
N PHE A 342 28.76 23.59 102.27
CA PHE A 342 28.97 22.93 103.56
C PHE A 342 30.25 23.44 104.22
N ILE A 343 31.39 23.54 103.50
CA ILE A 343 32.60 24.07 104.04
C ILE A 343 32.46 25.47 104.56
N SER A 344 31.80 26.32 103.79
CA SER A 344 31.53 27.71 104.22
C SER A 344 30.64 27.80 105.48
N LEU A 345 29.64 26.91 105.61
CA LEU A 345 28.77 26.84 106.81
C LEU A 345 29.57 26.32 108.03
N VAL A 346 30.46 25.35 107.85
CA VAL A 346 31.38 24.83 108.88
C VAL A 346 32.34 25.92 109.32
N CYS A 347 32.94 26.69 108.35
CA CYS A 347 33.83 27.79 108.67
C CYS A 347 33.04 28.92 109.47
N ILE A 348 31.85 29.25 109.07
CA ILE A 348 31.01 30.21 109.78
C ILE A 348 30.68 29.65 111.18
N PHE A 349 30.37 28.37 111.32
CA PHE A 349 30.10 27.75 112.63
C PHE A 349 31.32 27.78 113.50
N ILE A 350 32.54 27.44 113.02
CA ILE A 350 33.79 27.57 113.76
C ILE A 350 34.02 29.01 114.22
N PHE A 351 33.88 29.93 113.29
CA PHE A 351 34.09 31.37 113.57
C PHE A 351 33.09 31.90 114.62
N LEU A 352 31.86 31.49 114.58
CA LEU A 352 30.85 31.85 115.58
C LEU A 352 31.08 31.15 116.91
N LYS A 353 31.63 29.97 116.91
CA LYS A 353 32.01 29.24 118.09
C LYS A 353 33.22 29.88 118.82
N GLU A 354 34.18 30.30 118.03
CA GLU A 354 35.35 31.04 118.58
C GLU A 354 34.96 32.36 119.15
N LYS A 355 34.11 33.10 118.53
CA LYS A 355 33.57 34.42 119.01
C LYS A 355 32.68 34.27 120.25
N ARG A 356 32.20 33.10 120.62
CA ARG A 356 31.47 32.80 121.88
C ARG A 356 32.40 32.40 123.01
N ARG A 357 33.71 32.32 122.76
CA ARG A 357 34.77 31.87 123.75
C ARG A 357 35.59 33.07 124.20
N GLU A 358 35.45 34.21 123.56
CA GLU A 358 35.92 35.51 124.08
C GLU A 358 34.78 36.19 124.88
#